data_76cd2ba12d729e7365e5017e5936ac2b
#
_entry.id   76cd2ba12d729e7365e5017e5936ac2b
#
_cell.length_a   1.000
_cell.length_b   1.000
_cell.length_c   1.000
_cell.angle_alpha   90.00
_cell.angle_beta   90.00
_cell.angle_gamma   90.00
#
_symmetry.space_group_name_H-M   'P 1'
#
loop_
_entity.id
_entity.type
_entity.pdbx_description
1 polymer ?
#
loop_
_entity_poly.entity_id
_entity_poly.type
_entity_poly.pdbx_seq_one_letter_code
_entity_poly.pdbx_strand_id
1 'polypeptide(L)'
;MKDVRQLAVGPLDETPIPPGPVPQLAVVIPTLHEAKNIKAVLERIRSSLDPLDINYEVIVIDDDSRDGTESIVKNIAQQDTRVRLLVRQNQRGLAGAIAHGWRHSQAEVLGVIDADLQHPPEVLAELWKTMQAGHDLVIASRYAAPGGMREWNLIRRLLSKISTRLAWPFQRPAIRVKDPLSGFFMVSRSSLDGIALQPEGFKILLEILVKGRIRSVAEVPFVFGLRQAGSSKADLSTGWHYLRLLERLWRER
;
A
#
# COMPACT_ATOMS: atom_id res chain seq x y z
N MET A 1 -17.40 25.44 -12.20
CA MET A 1 -15.99 25.28 -11.81
C MET A 1 -15.98 24.54 -10.48
N LYS A 2 -15.84 23.21 -10.50
CA LYS A 2 -15.75 22.41 -9.29
C LYS A 2 -14.29 22.46 -8.85
N ASP A 3 -14.09 22.99 -7.65
CA ASP A 3 -12.81 23.07 -6.96
C ASP A 3 -12.27 21.65 -6.77
N VAL A 4 -11.40 21.21 -7.67
CA VAL A 4 -10.66 19.96 -7.56
C VAL A 4 -9.55 20.23 -6.56
N ARG A 5 -9.84 20.12 -5.26
CA ARG A 5 -8.81 20.09 -4.24
C ARG A 5 -7.91 18.90 -4.52
N GLN A 6 -6.79 19.20 -5.16
CA GLN A 6 -5.70 18.28 -5.41
C GLN A 6 -5.29 17.64 -4.08
N LEU A 7 -5.46 16.32 -4.00
CA LEU A 7 -4.94 15.52 -2.91
C LEU A 7 -3.41 15.41 -3.10
N ALA A 8 -2.70 16.50 -2.85
CA ALA A 8 -1.37 16.35 -2.32
C ALA A 8 -1.47 15.35 -1.13
N VAL A 9 -0.42 14.64 -0.77
CA VAL A 9 -0.26 14.20 0.62
C VAL A 9 -0.17 15.54 1.37
N GLY A 10 -1.33 16.18 1.50
CA GLY A 10 -1.49 17.55 1.93
C GLY A 10 -1.35 17.67 3.42
N PRO A 11 -1.47 18.88 3.97
CA PRO A 11 -1.48 19.08 5.39
C PRO A 11 -2.45 18.10 6.03
N LEU A 12 -2.03 17.55 7.14
CA LEU A 12 -2.75 16.59 7.98
C LEU A 12 -4.22 17.03 8.09
N ASP A 13 -5.13 16.10 7.79
CA ASP A 13 -6.55 16.32 8.04
C ASP A 13 -6.73 16.67 9.52
N GLU A 14 -7.68 17.53 9.90
CA GLU A 14 -7.85 18.08 11.27
C GLU A 14 -8.19 17.04 12.34
N THR A 15 -8.22 15.75 12.00
CA THR A 15 -8.36 14.68 12.99
C THR A 15 -7.13 14.63 13.89
N PRO A 16 -7.30 14.75 15.23
CA PRO A 16 -6.18 14.79 16.15
C PRO A 16 -5.30 13.55 15.99
N ILE A 17 -4.03 13.77 15.65
CA ILE A 17 -3.02 12.72 15.74
C ILE A 17 -2.78 12.50 17.23
N PRO A 18 -2.77 11.26 17.71
CA PRO A 18 -2.52 10.98 19.12
C PRO A 18 -1.23 11.65 19.58
N PRO A 19 -1.21 12.31 20.76
CA PRO A 19 0.00 12.89 21.32
C PRO A 19 1.02 11.76 21.58
N GLY A 20 2.21 11.89 21.03
CA GLY A 20 3.28 10.88 21.16
C GLY A 20 4.47 11.24 20.28
N PRO A 21 5.59 10.49 20.39
CA PRO A 21 6.70 10.66 19.47
C PRO A 21 6.25 10.35 18.03
N VAL A 22 6.71 11.16 17.09
CA VAL A 22 6.41 10.96 15.66
C VAL A 22 6.87 9.57 15.22
N PRO A 23 5.99 8.74 14.62
CA PRO A 23 6.40 7.44 14.12
C PRO A 23 7.43 7.57 13.00
N GLN A 24 8.39 6.64 12.97
CA GLN A 24 9.34 6.51 11.86
C GLN A 24 8.67 5.84 10.66
N LEU A 25 7.78 4.87 10.92
CA LEU A 25 7.06 4.08 9.92
C LEU A 25 5.56 4.06 10.21
N ALA A 26 4.75 4.33 9.20
CA ALA A 26 3.32 4.02 9.21
C ALA A 26 3.01 2.91 8.20
N VAL A 27 2.43 1.82 8.67
CA VAL A 27 1.95 0.72 7.79
C VAL A 27 0.44 0.86 7.63
N VAL A 28 -0.01 1.17 6.42
CA VAL A 28 -1.44 1.29 6.08
C VAL A 28 -1.95 -0.05 5.54
N ILE A 29 -3.08 -0.49 6.08
CA ILE A 29 -3.77 -1.73 5.69
C ILE A 29 -5.17 -1.35 5.22
N PRO A 30 -5.42 -1.26 3.90
CA PRO A 30 -6.77 -1.10 3.39
C PRO A 30 -7.58 -2.38 3.57
N THR A 31 -8.79 -2.27 4.13
CA THR A 31 -9.67 -3.40 4.39
C THR A 31 -11.06 -3.21 3.78
N LEU A 32 -11.61 -4.31 3.26
CA LEU A 32 -13.01 -4.48 2.92
C LEU A 32 -13.38 -5.96 3.07
N HIS A 33 -14.18 -6.31 4.09
CA HIS A 33 -14.56 -7.69 4.44
C HIS A 33 -13.35 -8.59 4.77
N GLU A 34 -12.51 -8.18 5.73
CA GLU A 34 -11.30 -8.89 6.13
C GLU A 34 -11.33 -9.40 7.59
N ALA A 35 -12.52 -9.56 8.19
CA ALA A 35 -12.67 -10.03 9.57
C ALA A 35 -11.93 -11.35 9.87
N LYS A 36 -11.81 -12.24 8.88
CA LYS A 36 -11.14 -13.54 9.04
C LYS A 36 -9.61 -13.44 9.05
N ASN A 37 -9.05 -12.38 8.46
CA ASN A 37 -7.61 -12.25 8.21
C ASN A 37 -6.97 -11.19 9.09
N ILE A 38 -7.68 -10.10 9.41
CA ILE A 38 -7.08 -8.86 9.96
C ILE A 38 -6.33 -9.10 11.28
N LYS A 39 -6.84 -9.95 12.16
CA LYS A 39 -6.15 -10.27 13.41
C LYS A 39 -4.77 -10.88 13.16
N ALA A 40 -4.70 -11.91 12.30
CA ALA A 40 -3.45 -12.58 11.96
C ALA A 40 -2.47 -11.65 11.25
N VAL A 41 -2.95 -10.74 10.39
CA VAL A 41 -2.12 -9.73 9.74
C VAL A 41 -1.48 -8.82 10.78
N LEU A 42 -2.26 -8.27 11.73
CA LEU A 42 -1.77 -7.37 12.77
C LEU A 42 -0.75 -8.06 13.69
N GLU A 43 -1.01 -9.29 14.11
CA GLU A 43 -0.09 -10.09 14.93
C GLU A 43 1.24 -10.34 14.20
N ARG A 44 1.20 -10.70 12.91
CA ARG A 44 2.41 -10.96 12.11
C ARG A 44 3.19 -9.68 11.79
N ILE A 45 2.52 -8.54 11.56
CA ILE A 45 3.18 -7.23 11.43
C ILE A 45 3.94 -6.91 12.70
N ARG A 46 3.29 -7.04 13.86
CA ARG A 46 3.93 -6.83 15.16
C ARG A 46 5.16 -7.73 15.35
N SER A 47 5.00 -9.03 15.08
CA SER A 47 6.12 -9.98 15.21
C SER A 47 7.30 -9.66 14.27
N SER A 48 7.02 -9.01 13.12
CA SER A 48 8.05 -8.60 12.15
C SER A 48 8.77 -7.31 12.55
N LEU A 49 8.05 -6.34 13.14
CA LEU A 49 8.57 -5.01 13.39
C LEU A 49 9.08 -4.81 14.83
N ASP A 50 8.51 -5.47 15.84
CA ASP A 50 8.94 -5.34 17.24
C ASP A 50 10.43 -5.61 17.46
N PRO A 51 11.06 -6.62 16.78
CA PRO A 51 12.48 -6.88 16.95
C PRO A 51 13.41 -5.78 16.38
N LEU A 52 12.87 -4.80 15.65
CA LEU A 52 13.69 -3.77 14.98
C LEU A 52 13.90 -2.52 15.85
N ASP A 53 13.28 -2.45 17.03
CA ASP A 53 13.36 -1.32 17.96
C ASP A 53 13.06 0.04 17.28
N ILE A 54 12.02 0.08 16.47
CA ILE A 54 11.55 1.27 15.75
C ILE A 54 10.21 1.76 16.28
N ASN A 55 10.01 3.08 16.25
CA ASN A 55 8.71 3.67 16.51
C ASN A 55 7.84 3.57 15.26
N TYR A 56 6.79 2.73 15.29
CA TYR A 56 5.89 2.54 14.16
C TYR A 56 4.42 2.61 14.58
N GLU A 57 3.57 2.89 13.63
CA GLU A 57 2.11 2.76 13.74
C GLU A 57 1.55 1.88 12.63
N VAL A 58 0.41 1.25 12.91
CA VAL A 58 -0.37 0.47 11.94
C VAL A 58 -1.76 1.10 11.82
N ILE A 59 -2.11 1.55 10.63
CA ILE A 59 -3.39 2.22 10.38
C ILE A 59 -4.25 1.34 9.48
N VAL A 60 -5.29 0.76 10.06
CA VAL A 60 -6.29 -0.01 9.30
C VAL A 60 -7.33 0.96 8.77
N ILE A 61 -7.52 0.96 7.45
CA ILE A 61 -8.54 1.79 6.78
C ILE A 61 -9.66 0.88 6.30
N ASP A 62 -10.79 0.93 6.97
CA ASP A 62 -11.94 0.09 6.64
C ASP A 62 -12.98 0.83 5.80
N ASP A 63 -13.32 0.26 4.64
CA ASP A 63 -14.30 0.81 3.71
C ASP A 63 -15.74 0.36 4.06
N ASP A 64 -16.15 0.52 5.33
CA ASP A 64 -17.47 0.16 5.88
C ASP A 64 -17.81 -1.32 5.63
N SER A 65 -16.96 -2.22 6.09
CA SER A 65 -17.04 -3.68 5.82
C SER A 65 -18.28 -4.36 6.38
N ARG A 66 -18.75 -3.98 7.56
CA ARG A 66 -19.92 -4.55 8.28
C ARG A 66 -19.89 -6.07 8.48
N ASP A 67 -18.71 -6.68 8.48
CA ASP A 67 -18.49 -8.11 8.66
C ASP A 67 -17.81 -8.48 9.99
N GLY A 68 -17.57 -7.47 10.85
CA GLY A 68 -16.86 -7.61 12.11
C GLY A 68 -15.40 -7.16 12.06
N THR A 69 -14.85 -6.76 10.89
CA THR A 69 -13.48 -6.22 10.77
C THR A 69 -13.25 -5.07 11.74
N GLU A 70 -14.16 -4.09 11.76
CA GLU A 70 -14.09 -2.92 12.63
C GLU A 70 -14.00 -3.31 14.12
N SER A 71 -14.87 -4.22 14.58
CA SER A 71 -14.91 -4.64 15.99
C SER A 71 -13.62 -5.33 16.41
N ILE A 72 -13.05 -6.18 15.54
CA ILE A 72 -11.79 -6.87 15.80
C ILE A 72 -10.65 -5.85 15.94
N VAL A 73 -10.54 -4.91 15.01
CA VAL A 73 -9.46 -3.89 15.05
C VAL A 73 -9.61 -2.97 16.24
N LYS A 74 -10.83 -2.53 16.61
CA LYS A 74 -11.08 -1.72 17.81
C LYS A 74 -10.62 -2.42 19.09
N ASN A 75 -10.91 -3.72 19.23
CA ASN A 75 -10.48 -4.50 20.38
C ASN A 75 -8.94 -4.61 20.46
N ILE A 76 -8.25 -4.75 19.33
CA ILE A 76 -6.79 -4.78 19.29
C ILE A 76 -6.21 -3.40 19.61
N ALA A 77 -6.77 -2.31 19.07
CA ALA A 77 -6.34 -0.94 19.32
C ALA A 77 -6.48 -0.52 20.80
N GLN A 78 -7.41 -1.11 21.56
CA GLN A 78 -7.49 -0.90 23.01
C GLN A 78 -6.30 -1.52 23.78
N GLN A 79 -5.66 -2.54 23.21
CA GLN A 79 -4.55 -3.27 23.83
C GLN A 79 -3.18 -2.82 23.30
N ASP A 80 -3.13 -2.31 22.06
CA ASP A 80 -1.93 -1.82 21.39
C ASP A 80 -2.21 -0.45 20.75
N THR A 81 -1.74 0.61 21.40
CA THR A 81 -1.96 2.01 20.97
C THR A 81 -1.30 2.35 19.63
N ARG A 82 -0.41 1.50 19.12
CA ARG A 82 0.19 1.65 17.79
C ARG A 82 -0.79 1.29 16.67
N VAL A 83 -1.85 0.53 17.00
CA VAL A 83 -2.90 0.15 16.03
C VAL A 83 -4.01 1.19 16.06
N ARG A 84 -4.34 1.72 14.89
CA ARG A 84 -5.41 2.71 14.71
C ARG A 84 -6.40 2.22 13.66
N LEU A 85 -7.68 2.52 13.85
CA LEU A 85 -8.74 2.24 12.90
C LEU A 85 -9.33 3.55 12.40
N LEU A 86 -9.42 3.69 11.08
CA LEU A 86 -10.17 4.74 10.41
C LEU A 86 -11.22 4.09 9.50
N VAL A 87 -12.48 4.48 9.66
CA VAL A 87 -13.58 3.96 8.84
C VAL A 87 -14.01 5.01 7.83
N ARG A 88 -14.03 4.64 6.55
CA ARG A 88 -14.49 5.52 5.48
C ARG A 88 -15.93 5.18 5.08
N GLN A 89 -16.86 6.02 5.46
CA GLN A 89 -18.25 5.87 5.07
C GLN A 89 -18.51 6.40 3.65
N ASN A 90 -19.34 5.67 2.88
CA ASN A 90 -19.74 6.05 1.52
C ASN A 90 -18.58 6.25 0.52
N GLN A 91 -17.40 5.75 0.84
CA GLN A 91 -16.22 5.77 -0.02
C GLN A 91 -15.68 4.35 -0.16
N ARG A 92 -15.24 4.00 -1.37
CA ARG A 92 -14.61 2.71 -1.63
C ARG A 92 -13.43 2.88 -2.59
N GLY A 93 -12.45 2.04 -2.41
CA GLY A 93 -11.31 1.95 -3.31
C GLY A 93 -9.97 1.96 -2.60
N LEU A 94 -9.15 0.97 -2.95
CA LEU A 94 -7.88 0.67 -2.30
C LEU A 94 -6.93 1.86 -2.30
N ALA A 95 -6.72 2.52 -3.44
CA ALA A 95 -5.82 3.67 -3.52
C ALA A 95 -6.31 4.85 -2.66
N GLY A 96 -7.64 5.07 -2.62
CA GLY A 96 -8.24 6.09 -1.75
C GLY A 96 -8.07 5.77 -0.27
N ALA A 97 -8.17 4.49 0.13
CA ALA A 97 -7.93 4.05 1.50
C ALA A 97 -6.48 4.28 1.91
N ILE A 98 -5.53 3.93 1.05
CA ILE A 98 -4.09 4.14 1.29
C ILE A 98 -3.79 5.63 1.47
N ALA A 99 -4.22 6.48 0.54
CA ALA A 99 -3.99 7.93 0.61
C ALA A 99 -4.66 8.56 1.85
N HIS A 100 -5.83 8.05 2.26
CA HIS A 100 -6.50 8.47 3.49
C HIS A 100 -5.67 8.12 4.73
N GLY A 101 -5.16 6.90 4.84
CA GLY A 101 -4.29 6.49 5.94
C GLY A 101 -3.01 7.32 6.02
N TRP A 102 -2.34 7.58 4.91
CA TRP A 102 -1.12 8.39 4.88
C TRP A 102 -1.33 9.84 5.32
N ARG A 103 -2.51 10.42 5.03
CA ARG A 103 -2.86 11.77 5.51
C ARG A 103 -3.08 11.84 7.03
N HIS A 104 -3.45 10.72 7.65
CA HIS A 104 -3.66 10.63 9.11
C HIS A 104 -2.42 10.14 9.87
N SER A 105 -1.26 10.17 9.26
CA SER A 105 0.03 9.85 9.85
C SER A 105 1.00 11.01 9.69
N GLN A 106 1.98 11.10 10.60
CA GLN A 106 3.15 11.99 10.50
C GLN A 106 4.43 11.24 10.18
N ALA A 107 4.39 9.91 10.02
CA ALA A 107 5.56 9.08 9.81
C ALA A 107 6.39 9.53 8.60
N GLU A 108 7.71 9.42 8.71
CA GLU A 108 8.65 9.75 7.63
C GLU A 108 8.62 8.70 6.51
N VAL A 109 8.34 7.45 6.85
CA VAL A 109 8.19 6.34 5.91
C VAL A 109 6.75 5.85 5.91
N LEU A 110 6.19 5.72 4.70
CA LEU A 110 4.81 5.30 4.47
C LEU A 110 4.80 3.93 3.82
N GLY A 111 4.28 2.94 4.54
CA GLY A 111 4.15 1.56 4.08
C GLY A 111 2.71 1.21 3.69
N VAL A 112 2.58 0.21 2.84
CA VAL A 112 1.29 -0.41 2.46
C VAL A 112 1.44 -1.92 2.43
N ILE A 113 0.44 -2.63 2.95
CA ILE A 113 0.29 -4.07 2.83
C ILE A 113 -1.19 -4.44 2.74
N ASP A 114 -1.55 -5.45 1.92
CA ASP A 114 -2.91 -5.96 1.85
C ASP A 114 -3.25 -6.86 3.05
N ALA A 115 -4.53 -6.91 3.41
CA ALA A 115 -5.02 -7.66 4.59
C ALA A 115 -5.25 -9.16 4.34
N ASP A 116 -5.05 -9.67 3.12
CA ASP A 116 -5.44 -11.05 2.74
C ASP A 116 -4.34 -12.12 2.96
N LEU A 117 -3.22 -11.73 3.60
CA LEU A 117 -2.04 -12.56 3.88
C LEU A 117 -1.32 -13.12 2.63
N GLN A 118 -1.69 -12.68 1.43
CA GLN A 118 -0.93 -13.01 0.22
C GLN A 118 0.43 -12.27 0.18
N HIS A 119 0.50 -11.13 0.85
CA HIS A 119 1.74 -10.41 1.16
C HIS A 119 2.23 -10.85 2.54
N PRO A 120 3.37 -11.58 2.65
CA PRO A 120 3.89 -12.00 3.96
C PRO A 120 4.34 -10.80 4.78
N PRO A 121 3.73 -10.53 5.97
CA PRO A 121 4.14 -9.39 6.79
C PRO A 121 5.59 -9.41 7.25
N GLU A 122 6.23 -10.58 7.27
CA GLU A 122 7.64 -10.77 7.61
C GLU A 122 8.59 -10.00 6.68
N VAL A 123 8.15 -9.74 5.45
CA VAL A 123 8.92 -8.95 4.47
C VAL A 123 9.04 -7.48 4.87
N LEU A 124 8.17 -6.97 5.78
CA LEU A 124 8.26 -5.60 6.28
C LEU A 124 9.61 -5.28 6.92
N ALA A 125 10.19 -6.24 7.64
CA ALA A 125 11.50 -6.07 8.26
C ALA A 125 12.61 -5.81 7.21
N GLU A 126 12.58 -6.53 6.09
CA GLU A 126 13.56 -6.36 5.02
C GLU A 126 13.29 -5.08 4.22
N LEU A 127 12.02 -4.75 3.96
CA LEU A 127 11.66 -3.46 3.35
C LEU A 127 12.16 -2.30 4.19
N TRP A 128 11.98 -2.35 5.52
CA TRP A 128 12.47 -1.32 6.42
C TRP A 128 13.99 -1.18 6.40
N LYS A 129 14.73 -2.29 6.53
CA LYS A 129 16.20 -2.28 6.45
C LYS A 129 16.70 -1.68 5.15
N THR A 130 16.03 -2.02 4.04
CA THR A 130 16.36 -1.49 2.72
C THR A 130 16.04 0.01 2.61
N MET A 131 14.94 0.49 3.21
CA MET A 131 14.65 1.93 3.32
C MET A 131 15.75 2.66 4.07
N GLN A 132 16.24 2.09 5.19
CA GLN A 132 17.33 2.69 5.99
C GLN A 132 18.67 2.73 5.24
N ALA A 133 18.84 1.98 4.16
CA ALA A 133 19.99 2.08 3.28
C ALA A 133 19.97 3.32 2.34
N GLY A 134 18.95 4.18 2.48
CA GLY A 134 18.85 5.47 1.76
C GLY A 134 18.05 5.42 0.46
N HIS A 135 17.14 4.46 0.32
CA HIS A 135 16.22 4.42 -0.81
C HIS A 135 14.97 5.27 -0.55
N ASP A 136 14.49 5.97 -1.59
CA ASP A 136 13.25 6.75 -1.53
C ASP A 136 12.00 5.86 -1.61
N LEU A 137 12.13 4.69 -2.26
CA LEU A 137 11.05 3.73 -2.48
C LEU A 137 11.62 2.31 -2.44
N VAL A 138 11.00 1.43 -1.67
CA VAL A 138 11.34 -0.01 -1.62
C VAL A 138 10.08 -0.82 -1.87
N ILE A 139 10.15 -1.73 -2.84
CA ILE A 139 9.00 -2.49 -3.33
C ILE A 139 9.22 -3.97 -3.02
N ALA A 140 8.25 -4.62 -2.39
CA ALA A 140 8.18 -6.07 -2.36
C ALA A 140 7.77 -6.57 -3.76
N SER A 141 8.68 -7.28 -4.43
CA SER A 141 8.58 -7.64 -5.84
C SER A 141 8.41 -9.14 -6.03
N ARG A 142 7.32 -9.52 -6.71
CA ARG A 142 7.04 -10.90 -7.13
C ARG A 142 7.96 -11.37 -8.26
N TYR A 143 8.61 -10.44 -8.93
CA TYR A 143 9.49 -10.69 -10.08
C TYR A 143 10.98 -10.64 -9.74
N ALA A 144 11.33 -10.25 -8.50
CA ALA A 144 12.72 -10.20 -8.06
C ALA A 144 13.27 -11.58 -7.63
N ALA A 145 12.38 -12.52 -7.23
CA ALA A 145 12.77 -13.88 -6.84
C ALA A 145 12.27 -14.94 -7.82
N PRO A 146 13.05 -16.02 -8.03
CA PRO A 146 12.56 -17.22 -8.71
C PRO A 146 11.34 -17.80 -7.97
N GLY A 147 10.23 -18.01 -8.68
CA GLY A 147 9.03 -18.64 -8.10
C GLY A 147 8.12 -17.71 -7.29
N GLY A 148 8.31 -16.39 -7.32
CA GLY A 148 7.46 -15.43 -6.61
C GLY A 148 5.95 -15.53 -6.92
N MET A 149 5.56 -16.19 -8.01
CA MET A 149 4.18 -16.44 -8.43
C MET A 149 3.87 -17.96 -8.57
N ARG A 150 4.44 -18.81 -7.74
CA ARG A 150 4.28 -20.27 -7.85
C ARG A 150 2.83 -20.73 -7.88
N GLU A 151 1.99 -20.11 -7.05
CA GLU A 151 0.59 -20.50 -6.84
C GLU A 151 -0.39 -19.94 -7.91
N TRP A 152 0.11 -19.18 -8.88
CA TRP A 152 -0.74 -18.56 -9.89
C TRP A 152 -0.93 -19.50 -11.10
N ASN A 153 -2.17 -19.60 -11.59
CA ASN A 153 -2.43 -20.26 -12.87
C ASN A 153 -1.82 -19.47 -14.05
N LEU A 154 -1.66 -20.14 -15.19
CA LEU A 154 -1.01 -19.56 -16.37
C LEU A 154 -1.67 -18.29 -16.86
N ILE A 155 -3.01 -18.22 -16.83
CA ILE A 155 -3.79 -17.06 -17.28
C ILE A 155 -3.48 -15.85 -16.40
N ARG A 156 -3.51 -16.02 -15.07
CA ARG A 156 -3.21 -14.94 -14.10
C ARG A 156 -1.76 -14.46 -14.26
N ARG A 157 -0.80 -15.37 -14.50
CA ARG A 157 0.59 -15.00 -14.77
C ARG A 157 0.72 -14.19 -16.06
N LEU A 158 0.03 -14.61 -17.12
CA LEU A 158 0.05 -13.93 -18.41
C LEU A 158 -0.54 -12.51 -18.28
N LEU A 159 -1.73 -12.38 -17.68
CA LEU A 159 -2.38 -11.08 -17.44
C LEU A 159 -1.50 -10.15 -16.59
N SER A 160 -0.86 -10.67 -15.55
CA SER A 160 0.06 -9.88 -14.72
C SER A 160 1.28 -9.40 -15.52
N LYS A 161 1.88 -10.26 -16.36
CA LYS A 161 3.00 -9.89 -17.23
C LYS A 161 2.60 -8.84 -18.27
N ILE A 162 1.43 -8.98 -18.88
CA ILE A 162 0.89 -7.99 -19.84
C ILE A 162 0.69 -6.64 -19.13
N SER A 163 0.02 -6.63 -17.98
CA SER A 163 -0.21 -5.40 -17.22
C SER A 163 1.12 -4.73 -16.81
N THR A 164 2.10 -5.49 -16.33
CA THR A 164 3.43 -4.98 -16.00
C THR A 164 4.13 -4.40 -17.24
N ARG A 165 4.00 -5.07 -18.40
CA ARG A 165 4.60 -4.59 -19.64
C ARG A 165 3.95 -3.31 -20.16
N LEU A 166 2.63 -3.16 -19.99
CA LEU A 166 1.90 -1.92 -20.30
C LEU A 166 2.30 -0.75 -19.38
N ALA A 167 2.71 -1.04 -18.13
CA ALA A 167 3.23 -0.02 -17.21
C ALA A 167 4.65 0.44 -17.55
N TRP A 168 5.43 -0.35 -18.29
CA TRP A 168 6.84 -0.07 -18.58
C TRP A 168 7.11 1.29 -19.20
N PRO A 169 6.41 1.72 -20.28
CA PRO A 169 6.68 3.02 -20.91
C PRO A 169 6.47 4.22 -19.98
N PHE A 170 5.68 4.06 -18.92
CA PHE A 170 5.36 5.14 -17.99
C PHE A 170 6.44 5.33 -16.93
N GLN A 171 7.25 4.32 -16.66
CA GLN A 171 8.34 4.41 -15.67
C GLN A 171 9.50 5.25 -16.22
N ARG A 172 10.07 6.09 -15.37
CA ARG A 172 11.29 6.84 -15.69
C ARG A 172 12.47 5.88 -15.84
N PRO A 173 13.33 6.01 -16.86
CA PRO A 173 14.43 5.06 -17.11
C PRO A 173 15.36 4.83 -15.91
N ALA A 174 15.63 5.88 -15.13
CA ALA A 174 16.54 5.83 -13.99
C ALA A 174 16.01 5.04 -12.78
N ILE A 175 14.69 4.81 -12.69
CA ILE A 175 14.02 4.15 -11.53
C ILE A 175 13.08 3.04 -11.96
N ARG A 176 13.40 2.35 -13.04
CA ARG A 176 12.58 1.22 -13.52
C ARG A 176 12.63 0.05 -12.56
N VAL A 177 11.44 -0.49 -12.27
CA VAL A 177 11.26 -1.67 -11.42
C VAL A 177 10.57 -2.80 -12.18
N LYS A 178 10.77 -4.02 -11.71
CA LYS A 178 10.17 -5.22 -12.30
C LYS A 178 8.70 -5.37 -11.92
N ASP A 179 8.30 -4.87 -10.73
CA ASP A 179 6.93 -4.99 -10.20
C ASP A 179 6.28 -3.62 -9.90
N PRO A 180 6.00 -2.80 -10.93
CA PRO A 180 5.40 -1.47 -10.76
C PRO A 180 3.94 -1.49 -10.28
N LEU A 181 3.34 -2.67 -10.17
CA LEU A 181 1.94 -2.87 -9.79
C LEU A 181 1.78 -3.59 -8.45
N SER A 182 2.86 -3.71 -7.67
CA SER A 182 2.82 -4.28 -6.33
C SER A 182 1.94 -3.44 -5.40
N GLY A 183 1.16 -4.10 -4.55
CA GLY A 183 0.42 -3.48 -3.43
C GLY A 183 1.20 -3.51 -2.12
N PHE A 184 2.49 -3.90 -2.14
CA PHE A 184 3.32 -4.03 -0.95
C PHE A 184 4.64 -3.28 -1.15
N PHE A 185 4.78 -2.14 -0.47
CA PHE A 185 5.95 -1.27 -0.62
C PHE A 185 6.06 -0.27 0.54
N MET A 186 7.22 0.37 0.64
CA MET A 186 7.46 1.52 1.50
C MET A 186 8.01 2.69 0.67
N VAL A 187 7.61 3.91 1.00
CA VAL A 187 8.03 5.15 0.32
C VAL A 187 8.32 6.23 1.34
N SER A 188 9.35 7.04 1.12
CA SER A 188 9.62 8.21 1.95
C SER A 188 8.52 9.27 1.74
N ARG A 189 8.04 9.88 2.80
CA ARG A 189 7.03 10.94 2.74
C ARG A 189 7.51 12.11 1.87
N SER A 190 8.77 12.51 2.01
CA SER A 190 9.37 13.60 1.25
C SER A 190 9.35 13.39 -0.27
N SER A 191 9.33 12.13 -0.71
CA SER A 191 9.18 11.80 -2.14
C SER A 191 7.77 12.06 -2.67
N LEU A 192 6.80 12.26 -1.79
CA LEU A 192 5.40 12.54 -2.13
C LEU A 192 5.01 14.01 -1.91
N ASP A 193 5.93 14.84 -1.39
CA ASP A 193 5.65 16.24 -1.09
C ASP A 193 5.28 17.03 -2.34
N GLY A 194 4.14 17.74 -2.26
CA GLY A 194 3.62 18.54 -3.36
C GLY A 194 3.09 17.74 -4.56
N ILE A 195 2.92 16.41 -4.41
CA ILE A 195 2.41 15.55 -5.47
C ILE A 195 0.93 15.30 -5.26
N ALA A 196 0.11 15.68 -6.23
CA ALA A 196 -1.29 15.34 -6.27
C ALA A 196 -1.46 13.90 -6.75
N LEU A 197 -1.57 12.96 -5.81
CA LEU A 197 -2.02 11.61 -6.12
C LEU A 197 -3.53 11.65 -6.35
N GLN A 198 -3.99 11.07 -7.46
CA GLN A 198 -5.40 10.89 -7.75
C GLN A 198 -5.76 9.44 -7.43
N PRO A 199 -6.20 9.14 -6.20
CA PRO A 199 -6.31 7.77 -5.68
C PRO A 199 -7.55 7.06 -6.26
N GLU A 200 -7.62 6.94 -7.58
CA GLU A 200 -8.61 6.13 -8.27
C GLU A 200 -8.06 4.73 -8.56
N GLY A 201 -8.90 3.71 -8.32
CA GLY A 201 -8.54 2.32 -8.59
C GLY A 201 -7.63 1.71 -7.50
N PHE A 202 -6.63 0.91 -7.91
CA PHE A 202 -5.85 0.06 -6.99
C PHE A 202 -4.34 0.00 -7.31
N LYS A 203 -3.82 0.84 -8.21
CA LYS A 203 -2.41 0.83 -8.66
C LYS A 203 -1.67 2.12 -8.29
N ILE A 204 -1.78 2.51 -7.02
CA ILE A 204 -1.16 3.74 -6.49
C ILE A 204 0.36 3.75 -6.67
N LEU A 205 1.05 2.59 -6.61
CA LEU A 205 2.49 2.50 -6.80
C LEU A 205 2.93 2.99 -8.17
N LEU A 206 2.19 2.67 -9.24
CA LEU A 206 2.53 3.15 -10.58
C LEU A 206 2.42 4.68 -10.66
N GLU A 207 1.41 5.27 -10.05
CA GLU A 207 1.27 6.72 -10.01
C GLU A 207 2.43 7.38 -9.23
N ILE A 208 2.87 6.77 -8.11
CA ILE A 208 4.05 7.21 -7.35
C ILE A 208 5.32 7.13 -8.19
N LEU A 209 5.55 6.05 -8.93
CA LEU A 209 6.71 5.89 -9.81
C LEU A 209 6.77 6.94 -10.92
N VAL A 210 5.59 7.38 -11.39
CA VAL A 210 5.49 8.39 -12.47
C VAL A 210 5.63 9.80 -11.92
N LYS A 211 4.88 10.14 -10.87
CA LYS A 211 4.76 11.51 -10.33
C LYS A 211 5.71 11.80 -9.18
N GLY A 212 6.08 10.77 -8.39
CA GLY A 212 6.87 10.89 -7.16
C GLY A 212 8.27 11.46 -7.42
N ARG A 213 8.82 12.16 -6.43
CA ARG A 213 10.20 12.66 -6.44
C ARG A 213 11.19 11.56 -6.06
N ILE A 214 11.04 10.37 -6.69
CA ILE A 214 11.87 9.20 -6.44
C ILE A 214 13.20 9.34 -7.19
N ARG A 215 14.30 9.18 -6.51
CA ARG A 215 15.69 9.17 -7.05
C ARG A 215 16.34 7.82 -6.89
N SER A 216 15.98 7.09 -5.83
CA SER A 216 16.53 5.78 -5.52
C SER A 216 15.41 4.79 -5.23
N VAL A 217 15.45 3.61 -5.88
CA VAL A 217 14.46 2.55 -5.70
C VAL A 217 15.16 1.20 -5.54
N ALA A 218 14.62 0.35 -4.65
CA ALA A 218 15.05 -1.03 -4.52
C ALA A 218 13.86 -2.00 -4.58
N GLU A 219 14.12 -3.25 -4.93
CA GLU A 219 13.14 -4.33 -4.94
C GLU A 219 13.59 -5.44 -4.01
N VAL A 220 12.75 -5.77 -3.03
CA VAL A 220 12.93 -6.90 -2.11
C VAL A 220 12.13 -8.09 -2.64
N PRO A 221 12.74 -9.23 -2.86
CA PRO A 221 12.04 -10.41 -3.36
C PRO A 221 11.09 -11.00 -2.31
N PHE A 222 9.91 -11.44 -2.75
CA PHE A 222 9.03 -12.25 -1.91
C PHE A 222 8.25 -13.28 -2.73
N VAL A 223 7.73 -14.29 -2.03
CA VAL A 223 6.84 -15.28 -2.62
C VAL A 223 5.40 -14.91 -2.28
N PHE A 224 4.59 -14.70 -3.31
CA PHE A 224 3.18 -14.37 -3.15
C PHE A 224 2.42 -15.58 -2.59
N GLY A 225 1.84 -15.42 -1.41
CA GLY A 225 1.18 -16.50 -0.68
C GLY A 225 -0.18 -16.90 -1.25
N LEU A 226 -0.70 -18.02 -0.76
CA LEU A 226 -2.11 -18.39 -0.94
C LEU A 226 -2.98 -17.47 -0.08
N ARG A 227 -4.11 -17.04 -0.62
CA ARG A 227 -5.12 -16.33 0.16
C ARG A 227 -5.69 -17.30 1.20
N GLN A 228 -5.69 -16.89 2.47
CA GLN A 228 -6.20 -17.75 3.54
C GLN A 228 -7.72 -17.75 3.63
N ALA A 229 -8.36 -16.60 3.34
CA ALA A 229 -9.82 -16.49 3.30
C ALA A 229 -10.28 -15.38 2.34
N GLY A 230 -11.54 -15.44 1.93
CA GLY A 230 -12.18 -14.45 1.04
C GLY A 230 -12.03 -14.78 -0.45
N SER A 231 -12.70 -13.98 -1.30
CA SER A 231 -12.68 -14.10 -2.76
C SER A 231 -11.86 -12.98 -3.41
N SER A 232 -11.31 -13.23 -4.60
CA SER A 232 -10.63 -12.18 -5.37
C SER A 232 -11.66 -11.13 -5.81
N LYS A 233 -11.39 -9.87 -5.50
CA LYS A 233 -12.18 -8.72 -5.96
C LYS A 233 -11.71 -8.20 -7.32
N ALA A 234 -10.71 -8.86 -7.92
CA ALA A 234 -10.24 -8.54 -9.27
C ALA A 234 -11.24 -9.07 -10.31
N ASP A 235 -12.00 -8.18 -10.89
CA ASP A 235 -12.97 -8.42 -11.95
C ASP A 235 -12.63 -7.60 -13.22
N LEU A 236 -13.51 -7.62 -14.22
CA LEU A 236 -13.35 -6.84 -15.43
C LEU A 236 -13.28 -5.33 -15.17
N SER A 237 -13.93 -4.84 -14.10
CA SER A 237 -13.88 -3.44 -13.70
C SER A 237 -12.46 -3.02 -13.28
N THR A 238 -11.71 -3.94 -12.68
CA THR A 238 -10.30 -3.77 -12.31
C THR A 238 -9.42 -3.47 -13.54
N GLY A 239 -9.64 -4.20 -14.65
CA GLY A 239 -8.94 -3.95 -15.91
C GLY A 239 -9.26 -2.58 -16.50
N TRP A 240 -10.52 -2.18 -16.45
CA TRP A 240 -10.97 -0.87 -16.94
C TRP A 240 -10.37 0.30 -16.14
N HIS A 241 -10.34 0.22 -14.81
CA HIS A 241 -9.70 1.24 -13.98
C HIS A 241 -8.19 1.34 -14.27
N TYR A 242 -7.53 0.21 -14.55
CA TYR A 242 -6.13 0.22 -14.92
C TYR A 242 -5.89 0.93 -16.26
N LEU A 243 -6.69 0.67 -17.28
CA LEU A 243 -6.58 1.37 -18.57
C LEU A 243 -6.83 2.87 -18.44
N ARG A 244 -7.83 3.29 -17.65
CA ARG A 244 -8.06 4.70 -17.33
C ARG A 244 -6.87 5.36 -16.63
N LEU A 245 -6.24 4.65 -15.68
CA LEU A 245 -5.01 5.13 -15.05
C LEU A 245 -3.91 5.36 -16.08
N LEU A 246 -3.66 4.40 -16.99
CA LEU A 246 -2.65 4.56 -18.04
C LEU A 246 -2.97 5.72 -18.98
N GLU A 247 -4.22 5.86 -19.41
CA GLU A 247 -4.67 6.99 -20.24
C GLU A 247 -4.42 8.33 -19.53
N ARG A 248 -4.77 8.45 -18.24
CA ARG A 248 -4.54 9.65 -17.45
C ARG A 248 -3.04 9.97 -17.34
N LEU A 249 -2.23 8.99 -16.98
CA LEU A 249 -0.77 9.16 -16.88
C LEU A 249 -0.14 9.53 -18.23
N TRP A 250 -0.73 9.12 -19.34
CA TRP A 250 -0.30 9.53 -20.67
C TRP A 250 -0.60 11.00 -20.96
N ARG A 251 -1.78 11.49 -20.56
CA ARG A 251 -2.21 12.88 -20.76
C ARG A 251 -1.47 13.90 -19.88
N GLU A 252 -0.96 13.45 -18.74
CA GLU A 252 -0.24 14.27 -17.75
C GLU A 252 1.29 14.31 -18.00
N ARG A 253 1.78 13.64 -19.04
CA ARG A 253 3.18 13.68 -19.48
C ARG A 253 3.46 14.92 -20.34
#